data_540d001641c4e928efac333513894fa7
#
_entry.id   540d001641c4e928efac333513894fa7
#
_cell.length_a   1.000
_cell.length_b   1.000
_cell.length_c   1.000
_cell.angle_alpha   90.00
_cell.angle_beta   90.00
_cell.angle_gamma   90.00
#
_symmetry.space_group_name_H-M   'P 1'
#
loop_
_entity.id
_entity.type
_entity.pdbx_description
1 polymer ?
#
loop_
_entity_poly.entity_id
_entity_poly.type
_entity_poly.pdbx_seq_one_letter_code
_entity_poly.pdbx_strand_id
1 'polypeptide(L)'
;MKLQAMETDFLIIGGGSTGCIAAMHALQLNPDLNVTIFEKSDIVYGGSMDALNIVAIPGQTSAELYLESVRAMTAGVVDAGPSYVMAERSYALLKEMESWGVTFPKDENGQYKTLKYHVKGKFQTAMDEPELKAMLVKRALDLGTRPVNRVMALRLLMDNGRVAGAVGMNVRTGQMVVCKAKTVLVASGGVSRFTLPNSEYLYGVYDYPGNTGDGFVMALRAGAGVTGMEYTQRTMLIKDTNM
;
A
#
# COMPACT_ATOMS: atom_id res chain seq x y z
N MET A 1 -4.13 23.62 23.22
CA MET A 1 -4.02 22.74 22.03
C MET A 1 -5.43 22.47 21.54
N LYS A 2 -5.77 22.76 20.28
CA LYS A 2 -7.11 22.46 19.74
C LYS A 2 -7.20 20.97 19.46
N LEU A 3 -8.26 20.33 19.92
CA LEU A 3 -8.57 18.92 19.67
C LEU A 3 -9.74 18.85 18.69
N GLN A 4 -9.60 18.04 17.65
CA GLN A 4 -10.69 17.66 16.74
C GLN A 4 -11.05 16.21 17.00
N ALA A 5 -12.31 15.94 17.35
CA ALA A 5 -12.83 14.59 17.50
C ALA A 5 -13.74 14.23 16.31
N MET A 6 -13.66 12.98 15.86
CA MET A 6 -14.51 12.43 14.82
C MET A 6 -14.74 10.94 15.01
N GLU A 7 -15.72 10.41 14.32
CA GLU A 7 -16.07 8.99 14.32
C GLU A 7 -16.26 8.48 12.90
N THR A 8 -15.95 7.21 12.68
CA THR A 8 -16.11 6.53 11.40
C THR A 8 -16.33 5.03 11.60
N ASP A 9 -16.85 4.33 10.62
CA ASP A 9 -16.94 2.86 10.67
C ASP A 9 -15.59 2.23 10.33
N PHE A 10 -14.94 2.74 9.30
CA PHE A 10 -13.68 2.24 8.81
C PHE A 10 -12.66 3.39 8.65
N LEU A 11 -11.62 3.36 9.48
CA LEU A 11 -10.49 4.29 9.38
C LEU A 11 -9.35 3.63 8.62
N ILE A 12 -8.85 4.30 7.60
CA ILE A 12 -7.67 3.89 6.84
C ILE A 12 -6.55 4.88 7.11
N ILE A 13 -5.37 4.39 7.48
CA ILE A 13 -4.18 5.19 7.72
C ILE A 13 -3.26 5.08 6.51
N GLY A 14 -3.22 6.12 5.70
CA GLY A 14 -2.48 6.21 4.45
C GLY A 14 -3.39 6.15 3.22
N GLY A 15 -3.40 7.22 2.44
CA GLY A 15 -4.19 7.38 1.22
C GLY A 15 -3.44 6.95 -0.04
N GLY A 16 -2.48 6.05 0.04
CA GLY A 16 -1.81 5.44 -1.10
C GLY A 16 -2.72 4.53 -1.92
N SER A 17 -2.18 3.84 -2.91
CA SER A 17 -2.94 2.91 -3.77
C SER A 17 -3.70 1.88 -2.94
N THR A 18 -3.05 1.27 -1.95
CA THR A 18 -3.67 0.30 -1.04
C THR A 18 -4.84 0.90 -0.27
N GLY A 19 -4.67 2.09 0.29
CA GLY A 19 -5.73 2.76 1.05
C GLY A 19 -6.93 3.13 0.18
N CYS A 20 -6.69 3.65 -1.02
CA CYS A 20 -7.77 3.99 -1.96
C CYS A 20 -8.53 2.73 -2.42
N ILE A 21 -7.82 1.66 -2.80
CA ILE A 21 -8.46 0.39 -3.23
C ILE A 21 -9.25 -0.23 -2.09
N ALA A 22 -8.71 -0.23 -0.86
CA ALA A 22 -9.44 -0.74 0.30
C ALA A 22 -10.72 0.05 0.60
N ALA A 23 -10.66 1.39 0.48
CA ALA A 23 -11.84 2.23 0.63
C ALA A 23 -12.90 1.94 -0.43
N MET A 24 -12.48 1.79 -1.69
CA MET A 24 -13.35 1.46 -2.81
C MET A 24 -14.06 0.12 -2.59
N HIS A 25 -13.32 -0.93 -2.27
CA HIS A 25 -13.91 -2.25 -2.03
C HIS A 25 -14.84 -2.26 -0.81
N ALA A 26 -14.50 -1.56 0.28
CA ALA A 26 -15.38 -1.47 1.43
C ALA A 26 -16.73 -0.82 1.08
N LEU A 27 -16.70 0.29 0.32
CA LEU A 27 -17.90 1.00 -0.09
C LEU A 27 -18.69 0.28 -1.20
N GLN A 28 -18.03 -0.49 -2.04
CA GLN A 28 -18.71 -1.38 -3.00
C GLN A 28 -19.47 -2.52 -2.29
N LEU A 29 -18.90 -3.07 -1.22
CA LEU A 29 -19.54 -4.12 -0.42
C LEU A 29 -20.64 -3.58 0.48
N ASN A 30 -20.49 -2.39 1.01
CA ASN A 30 -21.50 -1.72 1.83
C ASN A 30 -21.43 -0.19 1.65
N PRO A 31 -22.29 0.37 0.81
CA PRO A 31 -22.33 1.82 0.53
C PRO A 31 -22.67 2.71 1.73
N ASP A 32 -23.26 2.15 2.77
CA ASP A 32 -23.68 2.90 3.97
C ASP A 32 -22.52 3.12 4.96
N LEU A 33 -21.34 2.55 4.72
CA LEU A 33 -20.19 2.73 5.59
C LEU A 33 -19.67 4.16 5.55
N ASN A 34 -19.35 4.69 6.74
CA ASN A 34 -18.51 5.87 6.84
C ASN A 34 -17.05 5.45 6.75
N VAL A 35 -16.39 5.75 5.64
CA VAL A 35 -14.98 5.45 5.41
C VAL A 35 -14.15 6.73 5.44
N THR A 36 -13.16 6.77 6.33
CA THR A 36 -12.27 7.92 6.50
C THR A 36 -10.83 7.51 6.23
N ILE A 37 -10.09 8.33 5.50
CA ILE A 37 -8.64 8.14 5.29
C ILE A 37 -7.87 9.25 5.99
N PHE A 38 -6.96 8.90 6.91
CA PHE A 38 -5.94 9.82 7.39
C PHE A 38 -4.76 9.81 6.43
N GLU A 39 -4.44 10.96 5.86
CA GLU A 39 -3.31 11.13 4.96
C GLU A 39 -2.40 12.24 5.45
N LYS A 40 -1.10 11.94 5.67
CA LYS A 40 -0.15 12.92 6.21
C LYS A 40 0.28 13.99 5.21
N SER A 41 0.14 13.71 3.91
CA SER A 41 0.27 14.71 2.84
C SER A 41 -1.11 15.20 2.38
N ASP A 42 -1.29 15.36 1.10
CA ASP A 42 -2.59 15.45 0.47
C ASP A 42 -2.87 14.13 -0.26
N ILE A 43 -4.10 13.64 -0.24
CA ILE A 43 -4.44 12.33 -0.80
C ILE A 43 -4.13 12.21 -2.29
N VAL A 44 -4.04 13.33 -3.00
CA VAL A 44 -3.67 13.35 -4.43
C VAL A 44 -2.18 13.11 -4.66
N TYR A 45 -1.33 13.19 -3.62
CA TYR A 45 0.12 13.00 -3.72
C TYR A 45 0.57 11.71 -3.04
N GLY A 46 1.67 11.17 -3.54
CA GLY A 46 2.34 9.98 -2.98
C GLY A 46 1.59 8.67 -3.21
N GLY A 47 2.25 7.58 -2.91
CA GLY A 47 1.66 6.24 -2.89
C GLY A 47 1.12 5.72 -4.21
N SER A 48 1.76 6.06 -5.34
CA SER A 48 1.45 5.48 -6.65
C SER A 48 2.24 4.19 -6.90
N MET A 49 1.93 3.53 -7.99
CA MET A 49 2.68 2.37 -8.50
C MET A 49 2.78 2.49 -10.02
N ASP A 50 3.87 2.01 -10.59
CA ASP A 50 4.18 2.02 -12.02
C ASP A 50 4.09 0.63 -12.65
N ALA A 51 3.95 -0.39 -11.84
CA ALA A 51 3.78 -1.77 -12.27
C ALA A 51 3.06 -2.59 -11.19
N LEU A 52 2.45 -3.69 -11.59
CA LEU A 52 2.01 -4.73 -10.66
C LEU A 52 3.14 -5.74 -10.50
N ASN A 53 3.71 -5.79 -9.31
CA ASN A 53 4.90 -6.61 -9.02
C ASN A 53 4.61 -8.09 -8.84
N ILE A 54 3.34 -8.45 -8.64
CA ILE A 54 2.93 -9.83 -8.38
C ILE A 54 1.63 -10.06 -9.14
N VAL A 55 1.73 -10.67 -10.32
CA VAL A 55 0.55 -11.13 -11.08
C VAL A 55 0.77 -12.55 -11.53
N ALA A 56 0.00 -13.47 -10.98
CA ALA A 56 -0.04 -14.85 -11.42
C ALA A 56 -1.02 -14.98 -12.61
N ILE A 57 -0.49 -14.89 -13.83
CA ILE A 57 -1.29 -14.93 -15.05
C ILE A 57 -1.62 -16.40 -15.39
N PRO A 58 -2.90 -16.79 -15.48
CA PRO A 58 -3.30 -18.14 -15.83
C PRO A 58 -2.65 -18.63 -17.13
N GLY A 59 -2.13 -19.84 -17.13
CA GLY A 59 -1.43 -20.45 -18.26
C GLY A 59 0.04 -20.00 -18.45
N GLN A 60 0.50 -18.99 -17.72
CA GLN A 60 1.90 -18.53 -17.74
C GLN A 60 2.60 -18.75 -16.40
N THR A 61 1.94 -18.40 -15.31
CA THR A 61 2.46 -18.47 -13.94
C THR A 61 1.34 -18.91 -12.99
N SER A 62 1.70 -19.26 -11.75
CA SER A 62 0.72 -19.64 -10.71
C SER A 62 1.13 -19.10 -9.34
N ALA A 63 0.22 -19.13 -8.38
CA ALA A 63 0.49 -18.74 -7.00
C ALA A 63 1.53 -19.68 -6.34
N GLU A 64 1.52 -20.97 -6.68
CA GLU A 64 2.50 -21.95 -6.20
C GLU A 64 3.91 -21.60 -6.71
N LEU A 65 4.04 -21.30 -8.01
CA LEU A 65 5.32 -20.91 -8.61
C LEU A 65 5.82 -19.58 -7.99
N TYR A 66 4.91 -18.65 -7.70
CA TYR A 66 5.26 -17.42 -6.98
C TYR A 66 5.84 -17.73 -5.61
N LEU A 67 5.16 -18.55 -4.82
CA LEU A 67 5.61 -18.92 -3.47
C LEU A 67 6.96 -19.66 -3.50
N GLU A 68 7.17 -20.55 -4.47
CA GLU A 68 8.49 -21.16 -4.69
C GLU A 68 9.58 -20.12 -5.02
N SER A 69 9.25 -19.15 -5.85
CA SER A 69 10.19 -18.08 -6.20
C SER A 69 10.56 -17.23 -4.98
N VAL A 70 9.58 -16.81 -4.19
CA VAL A 70 9.82 -16.02 -2.97
C VAL A 70 10.64 -16.84 -1.96
N ARG A 71 10.30 -18.10 -1.72
CA ARG A 71 11.11 -18.96 -0.85
C ARG A 71 12.56 -19.06 -1.27
N ALA A 72 12.82 -19.14 -2.58
CA ALA A 72 14.18 -19.17 -3.11
C ALA A 72 14.91 -17.83 -2.92
N MET A 73 14.19 -16.70 -3.04
CA MET A 73 14.76 -15.35 -2.87
C MET A 73 15.03 -15.02 -1.40
N THR A 74 14.27 -15.56 -0.47
CA THR A 74 14.31 -15.24 0.95
C THR A 74 14.95 -16.34 1.80
N ALA A 75 15.67 -17.29 1.18
CA ALA A 75 16.24 -18.46 1.86
C ALA A 75 15.22 -19.22 2.74
N GLY A 76 13.96 -19.23 2.31
CA GLY A 76 12.87 -19.92 3.00
C GLY A 76 12.11 -19.09 4.04
N VAL A 77 12.59 -17.91 4.38
CA VAL A 77 11.94 -17.01 5.36
C VAL A 77 10.80 -16.25 4.66
N VAL A 78 9.59 -16.77 4.73
CA VAL A 78 8.39 -16.18 4.15
C VAL A 78 7.15 -16.64 4.89
N ASP A 79 6.21 -15.74 5.10
CA ASP A 79 4.85 -16.11 5.48
C ASP A 79 4.12 -16.61 4.24
N ALA A 80 3.94 -17.92 4.15
CA ALA A 80 3.42 -18.59 2.96
C ALA A 80 1.94 -18.28 2.70
N GLY A 81 1.15 -18.14 3.76
CA GLY A 81 -0.30 -17.92 3.64
C GLY A 81 -0.63 -16.61 2.93
N PRO A 82 -0.27 -15.45 3.48
CA PRO A 82 -0.49 -14.15 2.83
C PRO A 82 0.15 -14.05 1.45
N SER A 83 1.37 -14.60 1.27
CA SER A 83 2.07 -14.58 -0.01
C SER A 83 1.32 -15.34 -1.10
N TYR A 84 0.77 -16.50 -0.75
CA TYR A 84 -0.03 -17.31 -1.67
C TYR A 84 -1.32 -16.59 -2.08
N VAL A 85 -2.10 -16.11 -1.09
CA VAL A 85 -3.38 -15.42 -1.33
C VAL A 85 -3.18 -14.16 -2.18
N MET A 86 -2.10 -13.42 -1.95
CA MET A 86 -1.78 -12.24 -2.73
C MET A 86 -1.53 -12.60 -4.21
N ALA A 87 -0.76 -13.65 -4.48
CA ALA A 87 -0.50 -14.11 -5.85
C ALA A 87 -1.76 -14.68 -6.50
N GLU A 88 -2.54 -15.48 -5.78
CA GLU A 88 -3.78 -16.08 -6.28
C GLU A 88 -4.79 -15.02 -6.74
N ARG A 89 -4.95 -13.94 -5.97
CA ARG A 89 -5.91 -12.88 -6.26
C ARG A 89 -5.41 -11.82 -7.24
N SER A 90 -4.12 -11.81 -7.53
CA SER A 90 -3.47 -10.75 -8.29
C SER A 90 -4.00 -10.56 -9.71
N TYR A 91 -4.34 -11.65 -10.40
CA TYR A 91 -4.90 -11.58 -11.76
C TYR A 91 -6.31 -11.01 -11.78
N ALA A 92 -7.14 -11.36 -10.78
CA ALA A 92 -8.48 -10.78 -10.65
C ALA A 92 -8.38 -9.25 -10.42
N LEU A 93 -7.45 -8.79 -9.57
CA LEU A 93 -7.21 -7.37 -9.37
C LEU A 93 -6.73 -6.67 -10.66
N LEU A 94 -5.84 -7.29 -11.44
CA LEU A 94 -5.42 -6.75 -12.73
C LEU A 94 -6.63 -6.55 -13.65
N LYS A 95 -7.51 -7.53 -13.74
CA LYS A 95 -8.73 -7.45 -14.55
C LYS A 95 -9.69 -6.37 -14.06
N GLU A 96 -9.80 -6.22 -12.76
CA GLU A 96 -10.59 -5.16 -12.15
C GLU A 96 -10.01 -3.78 -12.48
N MET A 97 -8.69 -3.60 -12.39
CA MET A 97 -8.02 -2.35 -12.77
C MET A 97 -8.19 -2.03 -14.26
N GLU A 98 -8.16 -3.03 -15.16
CA GLU A 98 -8.52 -2.83 -16.58
C GLU A 98 -9.96 -2.29 -16.71
N SER A 99 -10.89 -2.79 -15.91
CA SER A 99 -12.28 -2.29 -15.93
C SER A 99 -12.42 -0.84 -15.46
N TRP A 100 -11.45 -0.36 -14.71
CA TRP A 100 -11.35 1.05 -14.28
C TRP A 100 -10.74 1.94 -15.37
N GLY A 101 -10.20 1.37 -16.43
CA GLY A 101 -9.52 2.08 -17.51
C GLY A 101 -7.99 2.07 -17.42
N VAL A 102 -7.42 1.33 -16.46
CA VAL A 102 -5.95 1.19 -16.37
C VAL A 102 -5.44 0.37 -17.56
N THR A 103 -4.41 0.88 -18.21
CA THR A 103 -3.81 0.24 -19.38
C THR A 103 -2.64 -0.66 -18.96
N PHE A 104 -2.73 -1.93 -19.35
CA PHE A 104 -1.64 -2.89 -19.22
C PHE A 104 -1.15 -3.26 -20.61
N PRO A 105 0.09 -2.88 -21.01
CA PRO A 105 0.63 -3.16 -22.32
C PRO A 105 0.64 -4.66 -22.65
N LYS A 106 0.27 -4.98 -23.88
CA LYS A 106 0.28 -6.34 -24.41
C LYS A 106 1.26 -6.45 -25.57
N ASP A 107 1.74 -7.65 -25.81
CA ASP A 107 2.58 -7.96 -26.95
C ASP A 107 1.72 -8.19 -28.23
N GLU A 108 2.37 -8.52 -29.33
CA GLU A 108 1.73 -8.81 -30.64
C GLU A 108 0.77 -10.00 -30.63
N ASN A 109 0.92 -10.90 -29.64
CA ASN A 109 0.05 -12.06 -29.42
C ASN A 109 -1.10 -11.76 -28.44
N GLY A 110 -1.23 -10.52 -27.98
CA GLY A 110 -2.24 -10.10 -26.99
C GLY A 110 -1.94 -10.53 -25.55
N GLN A 111 -0.71 -10.99 -25.28
CA GLN A 111 -0.29 -11.36 -23.92
C GLN A 111 0.25 -10.14 -23.18
N TYR A 112 0.00 -10.07 -21.85
CA TYR A 112 0.54 -8.99 -21.03
C TYR A 112 2.06 -8.96 -21.05
N LYS A 113 2.64 -7.77 -21.21
CA LYS A 113 4.09 -7.58 -21.10
C LYS A 113 4.53 -7.78 -19.66
N THR A 114 5.31 -8.83 -19.43
CA THR A 114 5.80 -9.20 -18.13
C THR A 114 7.31 -9.10 -18.04
N LEU A 115 7.81 -8.72 -16.87
CA LEU A 115 9.22 -8.58 -16.59
C LEU A 115 9.69 -9.68 -15.64
N LYS A 116 10.92 -10.13 -15.84
CA LYS A 116 11.55 -11.11 -14.96
C LYS A 116 12.22 -10.39 -13.80
N TYR A 117 11.49 -10.25 -12.72
CA TYR A 117 12.03 -9.73 -11.47
C TYR A 117 12.33 -10.86 -10.46
N HIS A 118 11.53 -11.91 -10.48
CA HIS A 118 11.67 -13.05 -9.59
C HIS A 118 12.61 -14.12 -10.18
N VAL A 119 13.24 -14.91 -9.32
CA VAL A 119 14.15 -16.00 -9.73
C VAL A 119 13.45 -17.10 -10.52
N LYS A 120 12.16 -17.30 -10.23
CA LYS A 120 11.29 -18.24 -10.96
C LYS A 120 10.06 -17.46 -11.46
N GLY A 121 9.74 -17.61 -12.74
CA GLY A 121 8.58 -16.99 -13.36
C GLY A 121 8.73 -15.48 -13.64
N LYS A 122 7.74 -14.95 -14.36
CA LYS A 122 7.62 -13.52 -14.68
C LYS A 122 6.32 -13.01 -14.07
N PHE A 123 6.41 -12.40 -12.90
CA PHE A 123 5.25 -11.95 -12.14
C PHE A 123 5.03 -10.44 -12.20
N GLN A 124 6.03 -9.68 -12.60
CA GLN A 124 5.88 -8.23 -12.72
C GLN A 124 5.22 -7.90 -14.06
N THR A 125 4.08 -7.24 -14.02
CA THR A 125 3.33 -6.81 -15.22
C THR A 125 3.49 -5.31 -15.38
N ALA A 126 3.93 -4.88 -16.56
CA ALA A 126 4.04 -3.48 -16.92
C ALA A 126 2.64 -2.82 -16.89
N MET A 127 2.60 -1.56 -16.50
CA MET A 127 1.41 -0.74 -16.46
C MET A 127 1.72 0.59 -17.11
N ASP A 128 0.84 1.07 -17.96
CA ASP A 128 0.96 2.37 -18.63
C ASP A 128 -0.17 3.28 -18.15
N GLU A 129 -0.02 3.75 -16.91
CA GLU A 129 -1.00 4.62 -16.27
C GLU A 129 -0.32 5.62 -15.34
N PRO A 130 0.26 6.71 -15.89
CA PRO A 130 0.93 7.73 -15.07
C PRO A 130 -0.03 8.45 -14.12
N GLU A 131 -1.32 8.47 -14.44
CA GLU A 131 -2.36 9.13 -13.63
C GLU A 131 -3.10 8.17 -12.68
N LEU A 132 -2.57 6.97 -12.46
CA LEU A 132 -3.20 5.94 -11.62
C LEU A 132 -3.64 6.50 -10.27
N LYS A 133 -2.76 7.28 -9.63
CA LYS A 133 -3.06 7.85 -8.31
C LYS A 133 -4.27 8.78 -8.35
N ALA A 134 -4.35 9.67 -9.33
CA ALA A 134 -5.47 10.58 -9.51
C ALA A 134 -6.77 9.81 -9.79
N MET A 135 -6.69 8.78 -10.61
CA MET A 135 -7.82 7.88 -10.92
C MET A 135 -8.34 7.17 -9.67
N LEU A 136 -7.46 6.54 -8.88
CA LEU A 136 -7.86 5.85 -7.65
C LEU A 136 -8.48 6.79 -6.62
N VAL A 137 -7.89 7.97 -6.44
CA VAL A 137 -8.43 8.99 -5.53
C VAL A 137 -9.81 9.44 -5.98
N LYS A 138 -9.95 9.78 -7.27
CA LYS A 138 -11.25 10.19 -7.80
C LYS A 138 -12.31 9.14 -7.55
N ARG A 139 -12.05 7.88 -7.86
CA ARG A 139 -12.99 6.78 -7.64
C ARG A 139 -13.34 6.59 -6.16
N ALA A 140 -12.35 6.63 -5.27
CA ALA A 140 -12.59 6.51 -3.84
C ALA A 140 -13.49 7.65 -3.31
N LEU A 141 -13.27 8.89 -3.79
CA LEU A 141 -14.09 10.04 -3.44
C LEU A 141 -15.51 9.95 -4.01
N ASP A 142 -15.64 9.54 -5.26
CA ASP A 142 -16.95 9.37 -5.93
C ASP A 142 -17.82 8.32 -5.21
N LEU A 143 -17.22 7.33 -4.55
CA LEU A 143 -17.90 6.34 -3.72
C LEU A 143 -18.23 6.83 -2.31
N GLY A 144 -17.76 8.01 -1.89
CA GLY A 144 -18.09 8.60 -0.60
C GLY A 144 -16.97 8.53 0.46
N THR A 145 -15.75 8.13 0.09
CA THR A 145 -14.60 8.19 1.01
C THR A 145 -14.32 9.61 1.47
N ARG A 146 -14.01 9.79 2.75
CA ARG A 146 -13.68 11.09 3.38
C ARG A 146 -12.20 11.18 3.70
N PRO A 147 -11.38 11.88 2.91
CA PRO A 147 -9.98 12.12 3.24
C PRO A 147 -9.85 13.21 4.30
N VAL A 148 -9.00 12.98 5.28
CA VAL A 148 -8.53 13.98 6.25
C VAL A 148 -7.05 14.21 5.96
N ASN A 149 -6.81 15.17 5.09
CA ASN A 149 -5.47 15.50 4.60
C ASN A 149 -4.63 16.20 5.67
N ARG A 150 -3.31 16.11 5.53
CA ARG A 150 -2.32 16.70 6.43
C ARG A 150 -2.39 16.13 7.86
N VAL A 151 -2.96 14.97 8.06
CA VAL A 151 -3.02 14.30 9.36
C VAL A 151 -2.08 13.11 9.36
N MET A 152 -0.97 13.25 10.07
CA MET A 152 -0.05 12.16 10.38
C MET A 152 -0.60 11.37 11.56
N ALA A 153 -0.94 10.11 11.35
CA ALA A 153 -1.32 9.20 12.43
C ALA A 153 -0.11 8.95 13.35
N LEU A 154 -0.32 9.04 14.64
CA LEU A 154 0.72 8.92 15.66
C LEU A 154 0.60 7.64 16.48
N ARG A 155 -0.63 7.22 16.74
CA ARG A 155 -0.90 6.07 17.62
C ARG A 155 -2.28 5.49 17.33
N LEU A 156 -2.39 4.17 17.42
CA LEU A 156 -3.68 3.49 17.48
C LEU A 156 -4.28 3.64 18.88
N LEU A 157 -5.59 3.87 18.93
CA LEU A 157 -6.36 3.87 20.18
C LEU A 157 -6.74 2.45 20.52
N MET A 158 -6.53 2.08 21.77
CA MET A 158 -6.88 0.77 22.29
C MET A 158 -8.01 0.89 23.31
N ASP A 159 -8.98 0.02 23.22
CA ASP A 159 -10.05 -0.16 24.19
C ASP A 159 -10.23 -1.66 24.47
N ASN A 160 -10.07 -2.04 25.75
CA ASN A 160 -10.20 -3.43 26.19
C ASN A 160 -9.43 -4.45 25.31
N GLY A 161 -8.19 -4.11 24.93
CA GLY A 161 -7.32 -4.97 24.13
C GLY A 161 -7.65 -4.98 22.61
N ARG A 162 -8.58 -4.14 22.15
CA ARG A 162 -8.96 -4.00 20.74
C ARG A 162 -8.63 -2.61 20.23
N VAL A 163 -8.30 -2.53 18.93
CA VAL A 163 -8.14 -1.22 18.28
C VAL A 163 -9.51 -0.56 18.14
N ALA A 164 -9.62 0.68 18.61
CA ALA A 164 -10.84 1.48 18.64
C ALA A 164 -10.72 2.81 17.87
N GLY A 165 -9.65 2.98 17.10
CA GLY A 165 -9.41 4.18 16.32
C GLY A 165 -7.95 4.59 16.26
N ALA A 166 -7.70 5.86 15.99
CA ALA A 166 -6.34 6.42 15.99
C ALA A 166 -6.32 7.88 16.44
N VAL A 167 -5.14 8.30 16.92
CA VAL A 167 -4.79 9.70 17.15
C VAL A 167 -3.80 10.13 16.06
N GLY A 168 -4.04 11.28 15.48
CA GLY A 168 -3.16 11.93 14.52
C GLY A 168 -2.93 13.39 14.89
N MET A 169 -2.02 14.01 14.18
CA MET A 169 -1.72 15.43 14.28
C MET A 169 -1.71 16.06 12.90
N ASN A 170 -2.37 17.18 12.74
CA ASN A 170 -2.25 17.97 11.53
C ASN A 170 -0.83 18.54 11.45
N VAL A 171 -0.09 18.13 10.44
CA VAL A 171 1.35 18.45 10.30
C VAL A 171 1.65 19.92 10.01
N ARG A 172 0.65 20.72 9.65
CA ARG A 172 0.81 22.16 9.42
C ARG A 172 0.42 23.01 10.61
N THR A 173 -0.61 22.59 11.35
CA THR A 173 -1.19 23.41 12.42
C THR A 173 -0.87 22.90 13.82
N GLY A 174 -0.35 21.68 13.94
CA GLY A 174 -0.16 21.01 15.23
C GLY A 174 -1.47 20.59 15.93
N GLN A 175 -2.63 20.76 15.26
CA GLN A 175 -3.92 20.35 15.83
C GLN A 175 -3.96 18.82 15.98
N MET A 176 -4.36 18.36 17.16
CA MET A 176 -4.58 16.93 17.39
C MET A 176 -5.95 16.51 16.84
N VAL A 177 -5.96 15.35 16.21
CA VAL A 177 -7.15 14.72 15.64
C VAL A 177 -7.33 13.35 16.27
N VAL A 178 -8.48 13.11 16.86
CA VAL A 178 -8.86 11.82 17.44
C VAL A 178 -10.00 11.26 16.60
N CYS A 179 -9.81 10.09 16.04
CA CYS A 179 -10.83 9.38 15.30
C CYS A 179 -11.15 8.06 16.00
N LYS A 180 -12.39 7.92 16.46
CA LYS A 180 -12.91 6.62 16.87
C LYS A 180 -13.33 5.85 15.63
N ALA A 181 -13.06 4.55 15.60
CA ALA A 181 -13.39 3.69 14.46
C ALA A 181 -13.73 2.28 14.93
N LYS A 182 -14.68 1.65 14.23
CA LYS A 182 -15.02 0.24 14.46
C LYS A 182 -13.91 -0.68 13.95
N THR A 183 -13.24 -0.27 12.86
CA THR A 183 -12.14 -1.01 12.24
C THR A 183 -11.08 -0.03 11.74
N VAL A 184 -9.80 -0.41 11.85
CA VAL A 184 -8.66 0.38 11.37
C VAL A 184 -7.80 -0.47 10.44
N LEU A 185 -7.53 0.05 9.25
CA LEU A 185 -6.52 -0.47 8.32
C LEU A 185 -5.28 0.42 8.35
N VAL A 186 -4.12 -0.15 8.58
CA VAL A 186 -2.84 0.54 8.44
C VAL A 186 -2.29 0.27 7.04
N ALA A 187 -2.31 1.29 6.19
CA ALA A 187 -1.87 1.26 4.79
C ALA A 187 -0.84 2.38 4.50
N SER A 188 0.02 2.65 5.48
CA SER A 188 0.94 3.80 5.48
C SER A 188 2.22 3.60 4.67
N GLY A 189 2.30 2.53 3.87
CA GLY A 189 3.47 2.21 3.05
C GLY A 189 4.63 1.61 3.83
N GLY A 190 5.78 1.52 3.17
CA GLY A 190 6.97 0.88 3.70
C GLY A 190 7.85 1.77 4.58
N VAL A 191 9.13 1.42 4.65
CA VAL A 191 10.17 2.12 5.43
C VAL A 191 11.30 2.52 4.50
N SER A 192 11.07 3.54 3.66
CA SER A 192 12.06 3.98 2.68
C SER A 192 13.32 4.58 3.29
N ARG A 193 13.25 5.07 4.53
CA ARG A 193 14.37 5.67 5.26
C ARG A 193 15.13 4.69 6.15
N PHE A 194 14.82 3.42 6.10
CA PHE A 194 15.54 2.39 6.87
C PHE A 194 16.89 2.01 6.22
N THR A 195 17.47 2.91 5.45
CA THR A 195 18.81 2.75 4.91
C THR A 195 19.85 3.22 5.91
N LEU A 196 20.98 2.53 5.95
CA LEU A 196 22.06 2.74 6.89
C LEU A 196 22.42 4.23 6.98
N PRO A 197 22.63 4.75 8.21
CA PRO A 197 22.98 6.16 8.43
C PRO A 197 24.29 6.58 7.76
N ASN A 198 25.10 5.62 7.34
CA ASN A 198 26.41 5.83 6.70
C ASN A 198 26.37 5.71 5.16
N SER A 199 25.20 5.57 4.52
CA SER A 199 25.16 5.72 3.09
C SER A 199 25.41 7.19 2.79
N GLU A 200 26.46 7.50 2.03
CA GLU A 200 26.76 8.84 1.51
C GLU A 200 25.64 9.43 0.66
N TYR A 201 24.61 8.66 0.42
CA TYR A 201 23.38 9.10 -0.21
C TYR A 201 22.52 9.81 0.84
N LEU A 202 22.64 11.12 0.90
CA LEU A 202 21.75 12.02 1.64
C LEU A 202 20.27 11.74 1.33
N TYR A 203 20.01 11.04 0.24
CA TYR A 203 18.72 10.68 -0.31
C TYR A 203 18.64 9.19 -0.66
N GLY A 204 19.34 8.31 0.06
CA GLY A 204 19.22 6.86 -0.07
C GLY A 204 17.83 6.33 0.21
N VAL A 205 16.86 7.05 -0.30
CA VAL A 205 15.44 6.79 -0.18
C VAL A 205 15.01 6.17 -1.49
N TYR A 206 14.83 4.88 -1.44
CA TYR A 206 14.08 4.20 -2.46
C TYR A 206 12.60 4.55 -2.23
N ASP A 207 11.90 4.92 -3.29
CA ASP A 207 10.49 5.25 -3.24
C ASP A 207 10.18 6.61 -2.56
N TYR A 208 9.08 6.75 -1.88
CA TYR A 208 8.62 8.01 -1.33
C TYR A 208 9.29 8.33 0.02
N PRO A 209 9.97 9.48 0.16
CA PRO A 209 10.70 9.84 1.39
C PRO A 209 9.83 10.03 2.62
N GLY A 210 8.53 10.15 2.43
CA GLY A 210 7.54 10.17 3.50
C GLY A 210 7.24 8.81 4.11
N ASN A 211 7.71 7.71 3.54
CA ASN A 211 7.55 6.36 4.09
C ASN A 211 8.56 6.15 5.22
N THR A 212 8.17 6.50 6.44
CA THR A 212 9.03 6.53 7.63
C THR A 212 8.81 5.36 8.58
N GLY A 213 7.97 4.39 8.20
CA GLY A 213 7.69 3.19 9.01
C GLY A 213 6.70 3.42 10.14
N ASP A 214 5.97 4.51 10.12
CA ASP A 214 5.03 4.87 11.19
C ASP A 214 4.00 3.77 11.46
N GLY A 215 3.51 3.10 10.41
CA GLY A 215 2.55 2.00 10.51
C GLY A 215 3.09 0.80 11.27
N PHE A 216 4.33 0.40 11.02
CA PHE A 216 4.98 -0.70 11.75
C PHE A 216 5.08 -0.38 13.25
N VAL A 217 5.51 0.84 13.58
CA VAL A 217 5.64 1.28 14.98
C VAL A 217 4.27 1.31 15.67
N MET A 218 3.24 1.83 15.01
CA MET A 218 1.89 1.87 15.57
C MET A 218 1.33 0.46 15.79
N ALA A 219 1.50 -0.44 14.82
CA ALA A 219 1.03 -1.82 14.90
C ALA A 219 1.72 -2.58 16.03
N LEU A 220 3.06 -2.51 16.11
CA LEU A 220 3.84 -3.13 17.19
C LEU A 220 3.42 -2.63 18.57
N ARG A 221 3.24 -1.31 18.74
CA ARG A 221 2.80 -0.72 20.01
C ARG A 221 1.37 -1.10 20.39
N ALA A 222 0.55 -1.47 19.42
CA ALA A 222 -0.79 -2.00 19.64
C ALA A 222 -0.81 -3.52 19.90
N GLY A 223 0.35 -4.18 19.91
CA GLY A 223 0.47 -5.61 20.16
C GLY A 223 0.25 -6.50 18.95
N ALA A 224 0.32 -5.96 17.74
CA ALA A 224 0.22 -6.75 16.51
C ALA A 224 1.43 -7.67 16.33
N GLY A 225 1.19 -8.88 15.84
CA GLY A 225 2.24 -9.73 15.32
C GLY A 225 2.82 -9.16 14.03
N VAL A 226 4.12 -9.30 13.83
CA VAL A 226 4.82 -8.89 12.62
C VAL A 226 5.57 -10.07 12.04
N THR A 227 5.73 -10.08 10.71
CA THR A 227 6.48 -11.09 9.98
C THR A 227 7.41 -10.43 8.98
N GLY A 228 8.52 -11.08 8.63
CA GLY A 228 9.48 -10.63 7.64
C GLY A 228 10.30 -9.40 8.06
N MET A 229 10.33 -9.03 9.33
CA MET A 229 11.08 -7.86 9.83
C MET A 229 12.60 -8.06 9.78
N GLU A 230 13.06 -9.29 9.68
CA GLU A 230 14.47 -9.68 9.50
C GLU A 230 14.98 -9.42 8.07
N TYR A 231 14.07 -9.15 7.13
CA TYR A 231 14.41 -8.88 5.74
C TYR A 231 14.29 -7.41 5.40
N THR A 232 15.31 -6.88 4.74
CA THR A 232 15.24 -5.61 4.04
C THR A 232 15.34 -5.87 2.56
N GLN A 233 14.25 -5.71 1.83
CA GLN A 233 14.28 -5.71 0.38
C GLN A 233 14.74 -4.34 -0.12
N ARG A 234 15.79 -4.33 -0.94
CA ARG A 234 16.25 -3.14 -1.66
C ARG A 234 16.18 -3.41 -3.15
N THR A 235 15.54 -2.53 -3.87
CA THR A 235 15.62 -2.51 -5.33
C THR A 235 16.58 -1.42 -5.72
N MET A 236 17.61 -1.75 -6.48
CA MET A 236 18.47 -0.74 -7.10
C MET A 236 17.82 -0.30 -8.40
N LEU A 237 17.37 0.95 -8.44
CA LEU A 237 17.01 1.62 -9.68
C LEU A 237 18.20 2.48 -10.09
N ILE A 238 18.71 2.22 -11.27
CA ILE A 238 19.71 3.10 -11.88
C ILE A 238 18.92 4.21 -12.55
N LYS A 239 18.96 5.39 -11.94
CA LYS A 239 18.43 6.60 -12.54
C LYS A 239 19.47 7.14 -13.53
N ASP A 240 19.01 7.57 -14.69
CA ASP A 240 19.83 8.25 -15.71
C ASP A 240 20.92 7.38 -16.36
N THR A 241 20.64 6.15 -16.68
CA THR A 241 21.36 5.55 -17.82
C THR A 241 20.88 6.25 -19.08
N ASN A 242 21.57 7.32 -19.45
CA ASN A 242 21.45 7.91 -20.79
C ASN A 242 21.99 6.89 -21.80
N MET A 243 21.28 5.79 -21.99
CA MET A 243 21.51 4.85 -23.08
C MET A 243 20.21 4.70 -23.89
#